data_a3d9f716ded73c0db7af47ef82bfd832
#
_entry.id   a3d9f716ded73c0db7af47ef82bfd832
#
_cell.length_a   1.000
_cell.length_b   1.000
_cell.length_c   1.000
_cell.angle_alpha   90.00
_cell.angle_beta   90.00
_cell.angle_gamma   90.00
#
_symmetry.space_group_name_H-M   'P 1'
#
loop_
_entity.id
_entity.type
_entity.pdbx_description
1 polymer ?
#
loop_
_entity_poly.entity_id
_entity_poly.type
_entity_poly.pdbx_seq_one_letter_code
_entity_poly.pdbx_strand_id
1 'polypeptide(L)'
;MVEEQLSLDGVETVKLEMKMPKIEKRTVKERQQQVLTVLTHMLHSERGMERMTTARLAQEVGVSEAALYRYFPSKTKMFEALIDSIESNLLSRINTSIRNETNTMHRVHDILQMILDFARKNPGLTRILTGHALMFEAPQLQVRVAQFFDRLEMQFVNILQMRKLREGKGFDVDVRIIAAHLVTLCEGQFMRYVRTNFRMTSNQSFEQQWRFIEPLFS
;
A
#
# COMPACT_ATOMS: atom_id res chain seq x y z
N MET A 1 -52.44 -4.75 70.98
CA MET A 1 -52.32 -4.81 69.51
C MET A 1 -51.89 -3.37 69.08
N VAL A 2 -50.62 -3.22 68.80
CA VAL A 2 -50.02 -1.97 68.39
C VAL A 2 -49.45 -2.25 66.99
N GLU A 3 -50.04 -1.62 66.00
CA GLU A 3 -49.51 -1.65 64.61
C GLU A 3 -48.31 -0.76 64.54
N GLU A 4 -47.16 -1.32 64.14
CA GLU A 4 -45.91 -0.63 63.89
C GLU A 4 -45.88 -0.26 62.41
N GLN A 5 -46.09 1.05 62.10
CA GLN A 5 -45.91 1.61 60.76
C GLN A 5 -44.42 1.76 60.50
N LEU A 6 -43.84 0.95 59.58
CA LEU A 6 -42.52 1.11 59.03
C LEU A 6 -42.54 2.15 57.91
N SER A 7 -41.90 3.29 58.21
CA SER A 7 -41.63 4.39 57.24
C SER A 7 -40.54 3.94 56.25
N LEU A 8 -40.88 3.95 54.98
CA LEU A 8 -39.96 3.72 53.84
C LEU A 8 -39.49 5.10 53.30
N ASP A 9 -38.53 5.70 53.99
CA ASP A 9 -37.82 6.87 53.48
C ASP A 9 -36.33 6.57 53.37
N GLY A 10 -35.80 6.67 52.16
CA GLY A 10 -34.36 6.62 51.98
C GLY A 10 -33.81 5.84 50.76
N VAL A 11 -34.45 5.94 49.59
CA VAL A 11 -33.81 5.53 48.38
C VAL A 11 -33.31 6.78 47.64
N GLU A 12 -32.05 7.14 47.91
CA GLU A 12 -31.33 8.13 47.18
C GLU A 12 -31.07 7.61 45.73
N THR A 13 -31.84 8.09 44.75
CA THR A 13 -31.63 7.82 43.34
C THR A 13 -30.35 8.49 42.88
N VAL A 14 -29.24 7.75 42.92
CA VAL A 14 -27.99 8.15 42.28
C VAL A 14 -28.23 8.18 40.77
N LYS A 15 -28.48 9.36 40.21
CA LYS A 15 -28.42 9.58 38.74
C LYS A 15 -26.99 9.39 38.29
N LEU A 16 -26.66 8.20 37.83
CA LEU A 16 -25.46 7.96 37.02
C LEU A 16 -25.62 8.69 35.69
N GLU A 17 -25.12 9.93 35.64
CA GLU A 17 -24.85 10.60 34.38
C GLU A 17 -23.74 9.82 33.65
N MET A 18 -24.14 8.85 32.83
CA MET A 18 -23.23 8.26 31.84
C MET A 18 -22.86 9.38 30.86
N LYS A 19 -21.73 10.05 31.14
CA LYS A 19 -21.05 10.86 30.13
C LYS A 19 -20.71 9.95 28.97
N MET A 20 -21.53 9.97 27.93
CA MET A 20 -21.17 9.34 26.66
C MET A 20 -19.80 9.91 26.23
N PRO A 21 -18.82 9.05 25.88
CA PRO A 21 -17.53 9.52 25.44
C PRO A 21 -17.76 10.49 24.27
N LYS A 22 -17.23 11.71 24.37
CA LYS A 22 -17.22 12.67 23.27
C LYS A 22 -16.55 11.96 22.11
N ILE A 23 -17.30 11.70 21.04
CA ILE A 23 -16.75 11.22 19.77
C ILE A 23 -15.82 12.35 19.31
N GLU A 24 -14.52 12.16 19.52
CA GLU A 24 -13.50 13.09 19.03
C GLU A 24 -13.71 13.28 17.54
N LYS A 25 -13.94 14.54 17.14
CA LYS A 25 -14.09 14.89 15.72
C LYS A 25 -12.76 14.61 15.03
N ARG A 26 -12.66 13.50 14.30
CA ARG A 26 -11.49 13.17 13.49
C ARG A 26 -11.13 14.34 12.59
N THR A 27 -9.85 14.64 12.50
CA THR A 27 -9.32 15.66 11.59
C THR A 27 -9.58 15.27 10.13
N VAL A 28 -9.50 16.23 9.21
CA VAL A 28 -9.62 15.97 7.77
C VAL A 28 -8.61 14.91 7.32
N LYS A 29 -7.37 14.99 7.81
CA LYS A 29 -6.30 14.04 7.49
C LYS A 29 -6.62 12.61 7.96
N GLU A 30 -7.13 12.46 9.17
CA GLU A 30 -7.55 11.16 9.70
C GLU A 30 -8.72 10.56 8.92
N ARG A 31 -9.66 11.41 8.47
CA ARG A 31 -10.76 10.98 7.60
C ARG A 31 -10.26 10.57 6.22
N GLN A 32 -9.35 11.31 5.62
CA GLN A 32 -8.70 10.91 4.37
C GLN A 32 -8.01 9.56 4.50
N GLN A 33 -7.24 9.35 5.58
CA GLN A 33 -6.59 8.07 5.84
C GLN A 33 -7.59 6.92 6.02
N GLN A 34 -8.71 7.16 6.71
CA GLN A 34 -9.78 6.18 6.86
C GLN A 34 -10.37 5.79 5.50
N VAL A 35 -10.65 6.77 4.63
CA VAL A 35 -11.18 6.51 3.27
C VAL A 35 -10.19 5.65 2.48
N LEU A 36 -8.90 5.99 2.48
CA LEU A 36 -7.88 5.23 1.76
C LEU A 36 -7.71 3.80 2.31
N THR A 37 -7.80 3.62 3.62
CA THR A 37 -7.75 2.30 4.26
C THR A 37 -8.93 1.43 3.84
N VAL A 38 -10.15 1.97 3.87
CA VAL A 38 -11.36 1.25 3.43
C VAL A 38 -11.29 0.94 1.94
N LEU A 39 -10.87 1.89 1.11
CA LEU A 39 -10.67 1.70 -0.32
C LEU A 39 -9.68 0.56 -0.60
N THR A 40 -8.54 0.54 0.09
CA THR A 40 -7.55 -0.55 -0.01
C THR A 40 -8.14 -1.91 0.36
N HIS A 41 -8.93 -1.96 1.44
CA HIS A 41 -9.60 -3.18 1.88
C HIS A 41 -10.61 -3.69 0.84
N MET A 42 -11.40 -2.79 0.27
CA MET A 42 -12.37 -3.14 -0.79
C MET A 42 -11.66 -3.71 -2.04
N LEU A 43 -10.51 -3.15 -2.41
CA LEU A 43 -9.67 -3.64 -3.52
C LEU A 43 -9.00 -4.99 -3.22
N HIS A 44 -8.84 -5.34 -1.94
CA HIS A 44 -8.26 -6.62 -1.52
C HIS A 44 -9.24 -7.80 -1.77
N SER A 45 -10.54 -7.58 -1.55
CA SER A 45 -11.55 -8.64 -1.69
C SER A 45 -11.70 -9.10 -3.14
N GLU A 46 -12.14 -10.36 -3.34
CA GLU A 46 -12.45 -10.89 -4.68
C GLU A 46 -13.52 -10.07 -5.39
N ARG A 47 -14.45 -9.47 -4.63
CA ARG A 47 -15.45 -8.50 -5.11
C ARG A 47 -14.84 -7.15 -5.52
N GLY A 48 -13.60 -6.88 -5.19
CA GLY A 48 -12.85 -5.69 -5.63
C GLY A 48 -12.60 -5.65 -7.14
N MET A 49 -12.88 -6.74 -7.87
CA MET A 49 -12.92 -6.77 -9.34
C MET A 49 -14.23 -6.21 -9.93
N GLU A 50 -15.28 -6.07 -9.10
CA GLU A 50 -16.47 -5.34 -9.48
C GLU A 50 -16.16 -3.83 -9.54
N ARG A 51 -16.85 -3.12 -10.45
CA ARG A 51 -16.68 -1.67 -10.58
C ARG A 51 -16.93 -0.99 -9.22
N MET A 52 -15.88 -0.42 -8.63
CA MET A 52 -15.97 0.31 -7.39
C MET A 52 -16.78 1.60 -7.62
N THR A 53 -17.84 1.80 -6.82
CA THR A 53 -18.64 3.03 -6.83
C THR A 53 -18.36 3.87 -5.58
N THR A 54 -18.48 5.19 -5.71
CA THR A 54 -18.34 6.11 -4.57
C THR A 54 -19.46 5.91 -3.54
N ALA A 55 -20.67 5.53 -3.98
CA ALA A 55 -21.76 5.18 -3.08
C ALA A 55 -21.40 4.03 -2.14
N ARG A 56 -20.86 2.93 -2.71
CA ARG A 56 -20.42 1.78 -1.92
C ARG A 56 -19.24 2.14 -0.99
N LEU A 57 -18.27 2.92 -1.47
CA LEU A 57 -17.17 3.37 -0.63
C LEU A 57 -17.67 4.24 0.53
N ALA A 58 -18.59 5.17 0.28
CA ALA A 58 -19.17 6.02 1.32
C ALA A 58 -19.91 5.19 2.39
N GLN A 59 -20.66 4.17 1.96
CA GLN A 59 -21.33 3.23 2.85
C GLN A 59 -20.33 2.46 3.73
N GLU A 60 -19.27 1.92 3.16
CA GLU A 60 -18.23 1.18 3.89
C GLU A 60 -17.43 2.09 4.86
N VAL A 61 -17.22 3.35 4.50
CA VAL A 61 -16.58 4.36 5.37
C VAL A 61 -17.53 4.82 6.49
N GLY A 62 -18.84 4.66 6.31
CA GLY A 62 -19.87 5.14 7.25
C GLY A 62 -20.15 6.63 7.14
N VAL A 63 -20.12 7.18 5.91
CA VAL A 63 -20.39 8.59 5.62
C VAL A 63 -21.31 8.72 4.41
N SER A 64 -21.91 9.92 4.20
CA SER A 64 -22.61 10.21 2.94
C SER A 64 -21.63 10.44 1.80
N GLU A 65 -22.05 10.22 0.54
CA GLU A 65 -21.22 10.55 -0.63
C GLU A 65 -20.80 12.02 -0.64
N ALA A 66 -21.69 12.93 -0.27
CA ALA A 66 -21.36 14.34 -0.15
C ALA A 66 -20.26 14.63 0.89
N ALA A 67 -20.23 13.87 1.99
CA ALA A 67 -19.15 13.95 2.97
C ALA A 67 -17.84 13.36 2.43
N LEU A 68 -17.91 12.27 1.66
CA LEU A 68 -16.76 11.67 1.00
C LEU A 68 -16.07 12.67 0.05
N TYR A 69 -16.85 13.38 -0.77
CA TYR A 69 -16.33 14.41 -1.70
C TYR A 69 -15.73 15.64 -1.02
N ARG A 70 -16.05 15.89 0.24
CA ARG A 70 -15.33 16.91 1.05
C ARG A 70 -13.91 16.51 1.40
N TYR A 71 -13.62 15.21 1.49
CA TYR A 71 -12.29 14.69 1.78
C TYR A 71 -11.48 14.48 0.50
N PHE A 72 -12.13 14.04 -0.58
CA PHE A 72 -11.53 13.84 -1.88
C PHE A 72 -12.46 14.37 -2.97
N PRO A 73 -12.06 15.39 -3.73
CA PRO A 73 -12.93 16.04 -4.71
C PRO A 73 -13.37 15.16 -5.88
N SER A 74 -12.73 14.00 -6.06
CA SER A 74 -13.12 12.99 -7.04
C SER A 74 -12.60 11.61 -6.65
N LYS A 75 -13.20 10.56 -7.23
CA LYS A 75 -12.71 9.18 -7.13
C LYS A 75 -11.27 9.06 -7.65
N THR A 76 -10.95 9.73 -8.73
CA THR A 76 -9.58 9.80 -9.28
C THR A 76 -8.58 10.29 -8.24
N LYS A 77 -8.93 11.35 -7.47
CA LYS A 77 -8.06 11.87 -6.41
C LYS A 77 -7.85 10.88 -5.25
N MET A 78 -8.80 10.00 -5.00
CA MET A 78 -8.62 8.91 -4.03
C MET A 78 -7.58 7.89 -4.52
N PHE A 79 -7.67 7.48 -5.78
CA PHE A 79 -6.69 6.57 -6.38
C PHE A 79 -5.30 7.20 -6.52
N GLU A 80 -5.21 8.48 -6.92
CA GLU A 80 -3.93 9.22 -6.94
C GLU A 80 -3.28 9.20 -5.54
N ALA A 81 -4.05 9.50 -4.49
CA ALA A 81 -3.55 9.48 -3.12
C ALA A 81 -3.10 8.07 -2.66
N LEU A 82 -3.74 7.00 -3.14
CA LEU A 82 -3.27 5.64 -2.90
C LEU A 82 -1.94 5.37 -3.61
N ILE A 83 -1.80 5.75 -4.87
CA ILE A 83 -0.54 5.60 -5.62
C ILE A 83 0.58 6.39 -4.95
N ASP A 84 0.31 7.63 -4.51
CA ASP A 84 1.26 8.46 -3.77
C ASP A 84 1.68 7.81 -2.44
N SER A 85 0.74 7.18 -1.73
CA SER A 85 1.01 6.45 -0.50
C SER A 85 1.88 5.20 -0.73
N ILE A 86 1.61 4.43 -1.80
CA ILE A 86 2.43 3.29 -2.21
C ILE A 86 3.86 3.75 -2.48
N GLU A 87 4.00 4.76 -3.33
CA GLU A 87 5.29 5.32 -3.73
C GLU A 87 6.08 5.81 -2.52
N SER A 88 5.48 6.65 -1.68
CA SER A 88 6.12 7.20 -0.49
C SER A 88 6.59 6.09 0.45
N ASN A 89 5.78 5.04 0.65
CA ASN A 89 6.13 3.91 1.50
C ASN A 89 7.32 3.13 0.93
N LEU A 90 7.26 2.76 -0.36
CA LEU A 90 8.33 1.97 -0.99
C LEU A 90 9.63 2.75 -1.09
N LEU A 91 9.61 4.01 -1.55
CA LEU A 91 10.82 4.82 -1.66
C LEU A 91 11.47 5.11 -0.30
N SER A 92 10.67 5.34 0.76
CA SER A 92 11.20 5.50 2.12
C SER A 92 11.94 4.24 2.58
N ARG A 93 11.39 3.06 2.32
CA ARG A 93 12.01 1.77 2.68
C ARG A 93 13.26 1.48 1.84
N ILE A 94 13.24 1.79 0.54
CA ILE A 94 14.42 1.70 -0.33
C ILE A 94 15.54 2.57 0.22
N ASN A 95 15.26 3.83 0.55
CA ASN A 95 16.23 4.75 1.11
C ASN A 95 16.82 4.26 2.45
N THR A 96 16.03 3.55 3.25
CA THR A 96 16.51 2.94 4.50
C THR A 96 17.44 1.76 4.22
N SER A 97 17.09 0.88 3.28
CA SER A 97 17.93 -0.25 2.86
C SER A 97 19.28 0.23 2.32
N ILE A 98 19.28 1.29 1.48
CA ILE A 98 20.51 1.87 0.90
C ILE A 98 21.49 2.36 1.99
N ARG A 99 21.00 2.84 3.13
CA ARG A 99 21.85 3.33 4.22
C ARG A 99 22.50 2.20 5.02
N ASN A 100 21.83 1.08 5.14
CA ASN A 100 22.19 0.00 6.06
C ASN A 100 23.07 -1.08 5.40
N GLU A 101 23.11 -1.16 4.06
CA GLU A 101 23.88 -2.14 3.31
C GLU A 101 24.92 -1.43 2.43
N THR A 102 26.13 -1.95 2.35
CA THR A 102 27.23 -1.39 1.55
C THR A 102 27.42 -2.10 0.22
N ASN A 103 27.17 -3.41 0.16
CA ASN A 103 27.30 -4.20 -1.04
C ASN A 103 26.12 -3.92 -2.00
N THR A 104 26.41 -3.59 -3.25
CA THR A 104 25.40 -3.21 -4.24
C THR A 104 24.46 -4.37 -4.57
N MET A 105 24.96 -5.58 -4.72
CA MET A 105 24.12 -6.74 -5.10
C MET A 105 23.21 -7.15 -3.95
N HIS A 106 23.69 -7.08 -2.71
CA HIS A 106 22.84 -7.29 -1.54
C HIS A 106 21.74 -6.22 -1.44
N ARG A 107 22.05 -4.95 -1.71
CA ARG A 107 21.02 -3.89 -1.78
C ARG A 107 19.95 -4.19 -2.80
N VAL A 108 20.35 -4.57 -4.02
CA VAL A 108 19.41 -4.89 -5.10
C VAL A 108 18.54 -6.07 -4.69
N HIS A 109 19.13 -7.14 -4.15
CA HIS A 109 18.42 -8.29 -3.61
C HIS A 109 17.36 -7.89 -2.58
N ASP A 110 17.77 -7.17 -1.52
CA ASP A 110 16.91 -6.79 -0.41
C ASP A 110 15.78 -5.87 -0.85
N ILE A 111 16.05 -4.95 -1.78
CA ILE A 111 15.05 -4.05 -2.35
C ILE A 111 14.04 -4.84 -3.18
N LEU A 112 14.48 -5.73 -4.05
CA LEU A 112 13.59 -6.59 -4.83
C LEU A 112 12.71 -7.46 -3.92
N GLN A 113 13.31 -8.14 -2.94
CA GLN A 113 12.58 -8.95 -1.97
C GLN A 113 11.53 -8.13 -1.23
N MET A 114 11.92 -6.93 -0.77
CA MET A 114 11.00 -6.00 -0.08
C MET A 114 9.83 -5.59 -0.97
N ILE A 115 10.07 -5.26 -2.25
CA ILE A 115 9.04 -4.87 -3.21
C ILE A 115 8.09 -6.04 -3.49
N LEU A 116 8.62 -7.24 -3.71
CA LEU A 116 7.82 -8.44 -3.97
C LEU A 116 7.00 -8.85 -2.75
N ASP A 117 7.58 -8.73 -1.55
CA ASP A 117 6.87 -8.96 -0.28
C ASP A 117 5.76 -7.94 -0.04
N PHE A 118 6.02 -6.65 -0.35
CA PHE A 118 4.99 -5.61 -0.30
C PHE A 118 3.82 -5.97 -1.22
N ALA A 119 4.10 -6.31 -2.47
CA ALA A 119 3.08 -6.66 -3.45
C ALA A 119 2.24 -7.87 -3.01
N ARG A 120 2.88 -8.91 -2.49
CA ARG A 120 2.23 -10.12 -2.00
C ARG A 120 1.33 -9.85 -0.80
N LYS A 121 1.79 -9.01 0.13
CA LYS A 121 1.06 -8.67 1.36
C LYS A 121 -0.06 -7.65 1.14
N ASN A 122 -0.07 -6.95 0.00
CA ASN A 122 -1.03 -5.88 -0.31
C ASN A 122 -1.75 -6.12 -1.65
N PRO A 123 -2.59 -7.17 -1.77
CA PRO A 123 -3.25 -7.53 -3.03
C PRO A 123 -4.02 -6.39 -3.69
N GLY A 124 -4.75 -5.58 -2.90
CA GLY A 124 -5.51 -4.44 -3.40
C GLY A 124 -4.60 -3.38 -4.05
N LEU A 125 -3.49 -3.05 -3.40
CA LEU A 125 -2.52 -2.08 -3.93
C LEU A 125 -1.78 -2.64 -5.15
N THR A 126 -1.48 -3.93 -5.18
CA THR A 126 -0.87 -4.60 -6.33
C THR A 126 -1.79 -4.59 -7.55
N ARG A 127 -3.11 -4.73 -7.37
CA ARG A 127 -4.08 -4.56 -8.45
C ARG A 127 -4.10 -3.15 -9.03
N ILE A 128 -3.80 -2.12 -8.23
CA ILE A 128 -3.59 -0.75 -8.73
C ILE A 128 -2.32 -0.70 -9.57
N LEU A 129 -1.19 -1.18 -9.05
CA LEU A 129 0.11 -1.12 -9.73
C LEU A 129 0.15 -1.93 -11.03
N THR A 130 -0.67 -2.96 -11.17
CA THR A 130 -0.83 -3.73 -12.42
C THR A 130 -1.86 -3.12 -13.38
N GLY A 131 -2.48 -2.00 -13.02
CA GLY A 131 -3.57 -1.39 -13.79
C GLY A 131 -4.91 -2.16 -13.71
N HIS A 132 -4.92 -3.33 -13.08
CA HIS A 132 -6.12 -4.20 -13.04
C HIS A 132 -7.29 -3.53 -12.33
N ALA A 133 -7.03 -2.84 -11.21
CA ALA A 133 -8.05 -2.07 -10.50
C ALA A 133 -8.40 -0.73 -11.18
N LEU A 134 -7.66 -0.34 -12.21
CA LEU A 134 -7.82 0.93 -12.91
C LEU A 134 -8.48 0.79 -14.30
N MET A 135 -8.91 -0.41 -14.68
CA MET A 135 -9.43 -0.71 -16.02
C MET A 135 -10.63 0.18 -16.42
N PHE A 136 -11.46 0.55 -15.43
CA PHE A 136 -12.65 1.37 -15.65
C PHE A 136 -12.52 2.78 -15.03
N GLU A 137 -11.31 3.18 -14.68
CA GLU A 137 -11.00 4.45 -14.05
C GLU A 137 -10.39 5.46 -15.05
N ALA A 138 -10.14 6.67 -14.61
CA ALA A 138 -9.58 7.73 -15.44
C ALA A 138 -8.19 7.34 -16.00
N PRO A 139 -7.92 7.50 -17.31
CA PRO A 139 -6.67 7.07 -17.95
C PRO A 139 -5.41 7.68 -17.32
N GLN A 140 -5.49 8.88 -16.75
CA GLN A 140 -4.37 9.51 -16.06
C GLN A 140 -3.83 8.70 -14.88
N LEU A 141 -4.61 7.81 -14.30
CA LEU A 141 -4.15 6.93 -13.22
C LEU A 141 -3.15 5.88 -13.72
N GLN A 142 -3.32 5.39 -14.95
CA GLN A 142 -2.35 4.49 -15.57
C GLN A 142 -1.03 5.22 -15.83
N VAL A 143 -1.09 6.48 -16.30
CA VAL A 143 0.09 7.35 -16.46
C VAL A 143 0.80 7.55 -15.11
N ARG A 144 0.03 7.74 -14.03
CA ARG A 144 0.60 7.90 -12.69
C ARG A 144 1.29 6.64 -12.18
N VAL A 145 0.76 5.46 -12.51
CA VAL A 145 1.41 4.17 -12.22
C VAL A 145 2.70 4.01 -13.03
N ALA A 146 2.68 4.34 -14.32
CA ALA A 146 3.89 4.32 -15.15
C ALA A 146 4.99 5.21 -14.56
N GLN A 147 4.68 6.44 -14.15
CA GLN A 147 5.60 7.34 -13.48
C GLN A 147 6.17 6.78 -12.16
N PHE A 148 5.42 5.96 -11.44
CA PHE A 148 5.94 5.26 -10.27
C PHE A 148 7.02 4.25 -10.67
N PHE A 149 6.80 3.44 -11.71
CA PHE A 149 7.80 2.49 -12.19
C PHE A 149 9.02 3.17 -12.78
N ASP A 150 8.86 4.29 -13.51
CA ASP A 150 9.99 5.11 -13.98
C ASP A 150 10.87 5.57 -12.80
N ARG A 151 10.26 6.03 -11.72
CA ARG A 151 10.99 6.44 -10.51
C ARG A 151 11.67 5.26 -9.81
N LEU A 152 11.05 4.11 -9.80
CA LEU A 152 11.65 2.88 -9.26
C LEU A 152 12.88 2.46 -10.08
N GLU A 153 12.77 2.52 -11.41
CA GLU A 153 13.89 2.24 -12.30
C GLU A 153 15.07 3.19 -12.05
N MET A 154 14.80 4.50 -11.92
CA MET A 154 15.82 5.47 -11.58
C MET A 154 16.50 5.19 -10.23
N GLN A 155 15.79 4.65 -9.23
CA GLN A 155 16.43 4.22 -7.98
C GLN A 155 17.43 3.08 -8.23
N PHE A 156 17.07 2.07 -9.02
CA PHE A 156 18.01 1.00 -9.38
C PHE A 156 19.20 1.52 -10.18
N VAL A 157 18.98 2.41 -11.16
CA VAL A 157 20.09 3.07 -11.92
C VAL A 157 21.06 3.72 -10.95
N ASN A 158 20.57 4.53 -10.01
CA ASN A 158 21.41 5.23 -9.03
C ASN A 158 22.21 4.26 -8.15
N ILE A 159 21.56 3.17 -7.68
CA ILE A 159 22.21 2.15 -6.85
C ILE A 159 23.34 1.46 -7.63
N LEU A 160 23.06 1.06 -8.87
CA LEU A 160 24.00 0.34 -9.72
C LEU A 160 25.18 1.22 -10.15
N GLN A 161 24.95 2.50 -10.50
CA GLN A 161 26.02 3.44 -10.86
C GLN A 161 27.02 3.64 -9.71
N MET A 162 26.55 3.62 -8.47
CA MET A 162 27.40 3.82 -7.28
C MET A 162 28.35 2.64 -7.01
N ARG A 163 28.15 1.46 -7.63
CA ARG A 163 29.00 0.27 -7.43
C ARG A 163 30.46 0.56 -7.77
N LYS A 164 30.68 1.21 -8.92
CA LYS A 164 32.06 1.54 -9.35
C LYS A 164 32.79 2.43 -8.35
N LEU A 165 32.10 3.41 -7.78
CA LEU A 165 32.68 4.34 -6.81
C LEU A 165 32.91 3.69 -5.44
N ARG A 166 32.04 2.78 -5.01
CA ARG A 166 32.07 2.20 -3.66
C ARG A 166 32.87 0.90 -3.58
N GLU A 167 32.80 0.08 -4.62
CA GLU A 167 33.35 -1.29 -4.63
C GLU A 167 34.49 -1.45 -5.63
N GLY A 168 34.78 -0.43 -6.46
CA GLY A 168 35.78 -0.52 -7.52
C GLY A 168 35.38 -1.45 -8.67
N LYS A 169 34.14 -1.92 -8.71
CA LYS A 169 33.61 -2.90 -9.68
C LYS A 169 32.57 -2.25 -10.58
N GLY A 170 32.68 -2.43 -11.87
CA GLY A 170 31.66 -2.05 -12.86
C GLY A 170 30.71 -3.19 -13.20
N PHE A 171 29.92 -2.96 -14.22
CA PHE A 171 29.11 -3.97 -14.92
C PHE A 171 29.52 -4.00 -16.38
N ASP A 172 29.48 -5.15 -17.02
CA ASP A 172 29.76 -5.29 -18.45
C ASP A 172 28.58 -4.81 -19.33
N VAL A 173 27.40 -4.68 -18.71
CA VAL A 173 26.15 -4.20 -19.33
C VAL A 173 25.81 -2.82 -18.81
N ASP A 174 25.19 -1.97 -19.68
CA ASP A 174 24.68 -0.66 -19.24
C ASP A 174 23.71 -0.85 -18.04
N VAL A 175 23.98 -0.11 -16.97
CA VAL A 175 23.17 -0.15 -15.73
C VAL A 175 21.70 0.18 -15.96
N ARG A 176 21.36 0.93 -17.00
CA ARG A 176 19.96 1.21 -17.39
C ARG A 176 19.26 -0.04 -17.88
N ILE A 177 19.96 -0.89 -18.65
CA ILE A 177 19.41 -2.17 -19.11
C ILE A 177 19.15 -3.09 -17.91
N ILE A 178 20.11 -3.13 -16.97
CA ILE A 178 19.96 -3.92 -15.74
C ILE A 178 18.77 -3.40 -14.93
N ALA A 179 18.66 -2.10 -14.71
CA ALA A 179 17.57 -1.47 -13.97
C ALA A 179 16.20 -1.77 -14.59
N ALA A 180 16.08 -1.58 -15.90
CA ALA A 180 14.85 -1.89 -16.65
C ALA A 180 14.47 -3.38 -16.49
N HIS A 181 15.45 -4.29 -16.53
CA HIS A 181 15.19 -5.72 -16.30
C HIS A 181 14.69 -6.01 -14.89
N LEU A 182 15.27 -5.38 -13.87
CA LEU A 182 14.83 -5.53 -12.47
C LEU A 182 13.40 -5.04 -12.27
N VAL A 183 13.03 -3.91 -12.88
CA VAL A 183 11.65 -3.39 -12.84
C VAL A 183 10.69 -4.33 -13.57
N THR A 184 11.05 -4.80 -14.77
CA THR A 184 10.27 -5.78 -15.54
C THR A 184 10.03 -7.07 -14.73
N LEU A 185 11.03 -7.53 -13.96
CA LEU A 185 10.86 -8.67 -13.06
C LEU A 185 9.81 -8.39 -11.98
N CYS A 186 9.83 -7.20 -11.38
CA CYS A 186 8.81 -6.81 -10.40
C CYS A 186 7.41 -6.79 -11.03
N GLU A 187 7.24 -6.13 -12.18
CA GLU A 187 5.97 -6.04 -12.89
C GLU A 187 5.45 -7.43 -13.30
N GLY A 188 6.32 -8.27 -13.84
CA GLY A 188 5.99 -9.67 -14.19
C GLY A 188 5.52 -10.49 -12.98
N GLN A 189 6.17 -10.33 -11.82
CA GLN A 189 5.74 -10.99 -10.59
C GLN A 189 4.41 -10.43 -10.07
N PHE A 190 4.19 -9.12 -10.12
CA PHE A 190 2.92 -8.49 -9.73
C PHE A 190 1.77 -9.03 -10.59
N MET A 191 1.97 -9.11 -11.92
CA MET A 191 0.99 -9.70 -12.83
C MET A 191 0.71 -11.16 -12.52
N ARG A 192 1.74 -11.96 -12.16
CA ARG A 192 1.56 -13.35 -11.73
C ARG A 192 0.76 -13.45 -10.44
N TYR A 193 1.01 -12.58 -9.45
CA TYR A 193 0.21 -12.54 -8.22
C TYR A 193 -1.27 -12.26 -8.52
N VAL A 194 -1.56 -11.21 -9.28
CA VAL A 194 -2.93 -10.86 -9.65
C VAL A 194 -3.61 -11.99 -10.42
N ARG A 195 -2.96 -12.54 -11.46
CA ARG A 195 -3.49 -13.61 -12.29
C ARG A 195 -3.80 -14.90 -11.52
N THR A 196 -3.02 -15.20 -10.49
CA THR A 196 -3.21 -16.38 -9.64
C THR A 196 -4.06 -16.09 -8.41
N ASN A 197 -4.66 -14.90 -8.34
CA ASN A 197 -5.39 -14.40 -7.17
C ASN A 197 -4.59 -14.57 -5.87
N PHE A 198 -3.29 -14.25 -5.92
CA PHE A 198 -2.34 -14.30 -4.80
C PHE A 198 -2.19 -15.69 -4.14
N ARG A 199 -2.54 -16.76 -4.85
CA ARG A 199 -2.37 -18.15 -4.36
C ARG A 199 -0.93 -18.65 -4.39
N MET A 200 -0.05 -17.97 -5.13
CA MET A 200 1.38 -18.28 -5.14
C MET A 200 2.06 -17.67 -3.91
N THR A 201 2.54 -18.52 -3.01
CA THR A 201 2.94 -18.10 -1.65
C THR A 201 4.42 -18.25 -1.33
N SER A 202 5.30 -18.71 -2.23
CA SER A 202 6.64 -19.05 -1.78
C SER A 202 7.69 -17.98 -2.05
N ASN A 203 8.27 -17.43 -0.97
CA ASN A 203 9.53 -16.69 -0.98
C ASN A 203 10.68 -17.56 -1.55
N GLN A 204 10.59 -18.89 -1.45
CA GLN A 204 11.55 -19.82 -2.03
C GLN A 204 11.75 -19.61 -3.52
N SER A 205 10.72 -19.16 -4.25
CA SER A 205 10.86 -18.91 -5.68
C SER A 205 11.68 -17.65 -5.98
N PHE A 206 11.71 -16.63 -5.11
CA PHE A 206 12.52 -15.43 -5.31
C PHE A 206 14.00 -15.72 -5.10
N GLU A 207 14.38 -16.40 -4.02
CA GLU A 207 15.76 -16.80 -3.76
C GLU A 207 16.36 -17.65 -4.90
N GLN A 208 15.56 -18.58 -5.43
CA GLN A 208 15.98 -19.40 -6.58
C GLN A 208 16.12 -18.54 -7.85
N GLN A 209 15.20 -17.62 -8.09
CA GLN A 209 15.28 -16.68 -9.21
C GLN A 209 16.48 -15.74 -9.06
N TRP A 210 16.74 -15.23 -7.85
CA TRP A 210 17.89 -14.39 -7.58
C TRP A 210 19.21 -15.09 -7.90
N ARG A 211 19.40 -16.31 -7.42
CA ARG A 211 20.58 -17.13 -7.75
C ARG A 211 20.77 -17.37 -9.24
N PHE A 212 19.69 -17.35 -10.01
CA PHE A 212 19.74 -17.49 -11.47
C PHE A 212 20.12 -16.17 -12.15
N ILE A 213 19.60 -15.03 -11.69
CA ILE A 213 19.78 -13.73 -12.34
C ILE A 213 21.03 -12.97 -11.86
N GLU A 214 21.43 -13.12 -10.59
CA GLU A 214 22.59 -12.42 -10.02
C GLU A 214 23.87 -12.59 -10.86
N PRO A 215 24.26 -13.80 -11.33
CA PRO A 215 25.44 -13.98 -12.16
C PRO A 215 25.38 -13.25 -13.51
N LEU A 216 24.19 -12.88 -14.00
CA LEU A 216 24.04 -12.13 -15.25
C LEU A 216 24.48 -10.67 -15.12
N PHE A 217 24.64 -10.17 -13.90
CA PHE A 217 25.04 -8.80 -13.57
C PHE A 217 26.49 -8.70 -13.03
N SER A 218 27.21 -9.83 -12.99
CA SER A 218 28.55 -9.94 -12.39
C SER A 218 29.63 -9.52 -13.36
#